data_385ab8fe9269e2f6a754f92e1f94f0fa
#
_entry.id   385ab8fe9269e2f6a754f92e1f94f0fa
#
_cell.length_a   1.000
_cell.length_b   1.000
_cell.length_c   1.000
_cell.angle_alpha   90.00
_cell.angle_beta   90.00
_cell.angle_gamma   90.00
#
_symmetry.space_group_name_H-M   'P 1'
#
loop_
_entity.id
_entity.type
_entity.pdbx_description
1 polymer ?
#
loop_
_entity_poly.entity_id
_entity_poly.type
_entity_poly.pdbx_seq_one_letter_code
_entity_poly.pdbx_strand_id
1 'polypeptide(L)'
;MKHLFQFVAAALLSAAVAAPAQAEDTIKIGVPGAHTGDLATYGVPSLNAAKIVVAKVNAKGGVLGKKLELIAEDDQCKPELSTNAATKLLSDKVSVVMGHICSGSTKAALPLYNDAHIIAMSPSSTPPGLTAPGVNPMFFRTIAKDDDQAR
;
A
#
# COMPACT_ATOMS: atom_id res chain seq x y z
N MET A 1 2.70 35.40 62.02
CA MET A 1 2.65 33.99 61.60
C MET A 1 1.39 33.67 60.80
N LYS A 2 1.04 34.46 59.75
CA LYS A 2 -0.20 34.23 58.95
C LYS A 2 0.04 34.29 57.45
N HIS A 3 1.28 34.34 56.92
CA HIS A 3 1.59 34.47 55.50
C HIS A 3 2.43 33.34 54.91
N LEU A 4 2.62 32.22 55.62
CA LEU A 4 3.45 31.12 55.17
C LEU A 4 2.65 29.93 54.55
N PHE A 5 1.32 30.01 54.51
CA PHE A 5 0.47 28.91 54.03
C PHE A 5 -0.13 29.12 52.62
N GLN A 6 0.17 30.23 51.93
CA GLN A 6 -0.43 30.53 50.63
C GLN A 6 0.41 30.21 49.39
N PHE A 7 1.63 29.68 49.54
CA PHE A 7 2.53 29.39 48.39
C PHE A 7 2.68 27.91 48.04
N VAL A 8 1.96 26.97 48.69
CA VAL A 8 2.09 25.53 48.42
C VAL A 8 0.98 24.99 47.49
N ALA A 9 -0.05 25.78 47.21
CA ALA A 9 -1.21 25.32 46.42
C ALA A 9 -1.12 25.55 44.91
N ALA A 10 -0.06 26.21 44.39
CA ALA A 10 0.03 26.58 42.96
C ALA A 10 1.01 25.72 42.12
N ALA A 11 1.62 24.69 42.68
CA ALA A 11 2.68 23.89 42.00
C ALA A 11 2.21 22.51 41.52
N LEU A 12 0.91 22.18 41.56
CA LEU A 12 0.42 20.81 41.26
C LEU A 12 -0.43 20.71 39.99
N LEU A 13 -0.43 21.70 39.10
CA LEU A 13 -1.32 21.70 37.93
C LEU A 13 -0.62 21.83 36.59
N SER A 14 0.54 21.22 36.35
CA SER A 14 1.17 21.20 35.04
C SER A 14 2.02 19.97 34.72
N ALA A 15 1.62 18.81 35.20
CA ALA A 15 2.05 17.56 34.58
C ALA A 15 1.03 17.18 33.48
N ALA A 16 0.97 17.95 32.40
CA ALA A 16 0.41 17.47 31.16
C ALA A 16 1.33 16.34 30.70
N VAL A 17 0.95 15.11 31.02
CA VAL A 17 1.58 13.90 30.49
C VAL A 17 1.43 14.00 28.97
N ALA A 18 2.47 14.44 28.28
CA ALA A 18 2.60 14.24 26.84
C ALA A 18 2.66 12.71 26.67
N ALA A 19 1.49 12.11 26.40
CA ALA A 19 1.44 10.74 25.94
C ALA A 19 2.33 10.66 24.70
N PRO A 20 3.29 9.73 24.63
CA PRO A 20 4.03 9.54 23.38
C PRO A 20 3.01 9.33 22.29
N ALA A 21 3.08 10.12 21.22
CA ALA A 21 2.32 9.86 19.99
C ALA A 21 2.78 8.47 19.52
N GLN A 22 2.06 7.42 19.90
CA GLN A 22 2.24 6.12 19.30
C GLN A 22 1.96 6.30 17.83
N ALA A 23 2.97 6.07 16.99
CA ALA A 23 2.75 5.95 15.56
C ALA A 23 1.60 4.96 15.39
N GLU A 24 0.47 5.41 14.83
CA GLU A 24 -0.66 4.53 14.56
C GLU A 24 -0.12 3.35 13.75
N ASP A 25 -0.26 2.14 14.29
CA ASP A 25 0.16 0.91 13.62
C ASP A 25 -0.77 0.74 12.41
N THR A 26 -0.31 1.17 11.24
CA THR A 26 -1.07 1.15 9.98
C THR A 26 -0.80 -0.13 9.19
N ILE A 27 -1.80 -0.60 8.43
CA ILE A 27 -1.60 -1.62 7.41
C ILE A 27 -1.25 -0.91 6.12
N LYS A 28 -0.01 -1.01 5.67
CA LYS A 28 0.47 -0.39 4.44
C LYS A 28 0.13 -1.22 3.22
N ILE A 29 -0.44 -0.57 2.21
CA ILE A 29 -0.82 -1.17 0.93
C ILE A 29 -0.01 -0.47 -0.16
N GLY A 30 0.83 -1.22 -0.88
CA GLY A 30 1.55 -0.72 -2.03
C GLY A 30 0.62 -0.58 -3.24
N VAL A 31 0.71 0.54 -3.95
CA VAL A 31 -0.06 0.77 -5.20
C VAL A 31 0.91 1.23 -6.29
N PRO A 32 1.66 0.30 -6.88
CA PRO A 32 2.52 0.60 -8.01
C PRO A 32 1.72 0.63 -9.31
N GLY A 33 2.08 1.54 -10.20
CA GLY A 33 1.46 1.65 -11.52
C GLY A 33 1.94 2.87 -12.29
N ALA A 34 1.45 3.04 -13.52
CA ALA A 34 1.76 4.22 -14.32
C ALA A 34 1.00 5.44 -13.78
N HIS A 35 1.58 6.15 -12.85
CA HIS A 35 0.99 7.37 -12.28
C HIS A 35 1.38 8.62 -13.05
N THR A 36 2.44 8.54 -13.86
CA THR A 36 2.87 9.57 -14.82
C THR A 36 3.19 8.92 -16.19
N GLY A 37 3.53 9.74 -17.18
CA GLY A 37 3.88 9.32 -18.54
C GLY A 37 2.66 8.95 -19.39
N ASP A 38 2.93 8.33 -20.54
CA ASP A 38 1.94 8.09 -21.60
C ASP A 38 0.76 7.19 -21.18
N LEU A 39 0.98 6.31 -20.20
CA LEU A 39 -0.02 5.37 -19.71
C LEU A 39 -0.67 5.81 -18.39
N ALA A 40 -0.47 7.04 -17.94
CA ALA A 40 -1.07 7.57 -16.72
C ALA A 40 -2.62 7.53 -16.75
N THR A 41 -3.23 7.62 -17.93
CA THR A 41 -4.68 7.50 -18.10
C THR A 41 -5.24 6.14 -17.66
N TYR A 42 -4.41 5.10 -17.58
CA TYR A 42 -4.75 3.77 -17.05
C TYR A 42 -4.41 3.62 -15.57
N GLY A 43 -3.27 4.15 -15.14
CA GLY A 43 -2.77 3.98 -13.76
C GLY A 43 -3.46 4.89 -12.74
N VAL A 44 -3.65 6.17 -13.07
CA VAL A 44 -4.24 7.16 -12.17
C VAL A 44 -5.67 6.80 -11.73
N PRO A 45 -6.58 6.32 -12.59
CA PRO A 45 -7.91 5.88 -12.15
C PRO A 45 -7.85 4.76 -11.12
N SER A 46 -6.95 3.79 -11.26
CA SER A 46 -6.77 2.69 -10.29
C SER A 46 -6.29 3.21 -8.93
N LEU A 47 -5.31 4.11 -8.93
CA LEU A 47 -4.84 4.76 -7.70
C LEU A 47 -5.97 5.56 -7.02
N ASN A 48 -6.77 6.29 -7.78
CA ASN A 48 -7.89 7.07 -7.23
C ASN A 48 -8.99 6.15 -6.67
N ALA A 49 -9.27 5.04 -7.33
CA ALA A 49 -10.20 4.03 -6.81
C ALA A 49 -9.69 3.44 -5.47
N ALA A 50 -8.41 3.11 -5.37
CA ALA A 50 -7.79 2.64 -4.13
C ALA A 50 -7.92 3.69 -3.01
N LYS A 51 -7.65 4.97 -3.29
CA LYS A 51 -7.82 6.07 -2.31
C LYS A 51 -9.25 6.17 -1.79
N ILE A 52 -10.25 6.07 -2.67
CA ILE A 52 -11.67 6.13 -2.30
C ILE A 52 -12.04 4.94 -1.40
N VAL A 53 -11.62 3.73 -1.75
CA VAL A 53 -11.92 2.52 -0.97
C VAL A 53 -11.25 2.60 0.40
N VAL A 54 -9.97 2.95 0.45
CA VAL A 54 -9.22 3.09 1.71
C VAL A 54 -9.85 4.15 2.62
N ALA A 55 -10.24 5.30 2.07
CA ALA A 55 -10.94 6.32 2.86
C ALA A 55 -12.24 5.80 3.47
N LYS A 56 -13.04 5.04 2.70
CA LYS A 56 -14.28 4.42 3.19
C LYS A 56 -14.03 3.36 4.27
N VAL A 57 -12.99 2.53 4.12
CA VAL A 57 -12.61 1.53 5.12
C VAL A 57 -12.13 2.21 6.39
N ASN A 58 -11.29 3.22 6.27
CA ASN A 58 -10.75 3.98 7.40
C ASN A 58 -11.84 4.75 8.17
N ALA A 59 -12.86 5.27 7.47
CA ALA A 59 -14.01 5.92 8.10
C ALA A 59 -14.85 4.94 8.96
N LYS A 60 -14.78 3.62 8.65
CA LYS A 60 -15.45 2.56 9.42
C LYS A 60 -14.55 1.94 10.53
N GLY A 61 -13.39 2.52 10.80
CA GLY A 61 -12.46 2.03 11.83
C GLY A 61 -11.26 1.24 11.30
N GLY A 62 -11.11 1.10 9.98
CA GLY A 62 -9.99 0.38 9.37
C GLY A 62 -10.21 -1.13 9.32
N VAL A 63 -9.12 -1.89 9.33
CA VAL A 63 -9.10 -3.36 9.33
C VAL A 63 -8.45 -3.83 10.63
N LEU A 64 -9.12 -4.70 11.37
CA LEU A 64 -8.64 -5.18 12.69
C LEU A 64 -8.27 -4.02 13.65
N GLY A 65 -8.99 -2.91 13.58
CA GLY A 65 -8.73 -1.71 14.39
C GLY A 65 -7.57 -0.84 13.90
N LYS A 66 -6.89 -1.22 12.81
CA LYS A 66 -5.77 -0.47 12.21
C LYS A 66 -6.23 0.31 10.99
N LYS A 67 -5.72 1.51 10.83
CA LYS A 67 -5.95 2.29 9.60
C LYS A 67 -5.16 1.70 8.44
N LEU A 68 -5.70 1.85 7.22
CA LEU A 68 -4.99 1.54 5.99
C LEU A 68 -4.23 2.77 5.51
N GLU A 69 -3.00 2.56 5.05
CA GLU A 69 -2.14 3.57 4.45
C GLU A 69 -1.76 3.14 3.03
N LEU A 70 -1.91 4.02 2.04
CA LEU A 70 -1.49 3.76 0.67
C LEU A 70 -0.10 4.30 0.41
N ILE A 71 0.79 3.44 -0.07
CA ILE A 71 2.11 3.81 -0.57
C ILE A 71 2.07 3.68 -2.09
N ALA A 72 2.01 4.82 -2.79
CA ALA A 72 1.94 4.86 -4.24
C ALA A 72 3.34 4.98 -4.84
N GLU A 73 3.67 4.12 -5.82
CA GLU A 73 4.93 4.15 -6.55
C GLU A 73 4.67 4.19 -8.06
N ASP A 74 5.35 5.09 -8.75
CA ASP A 74 5.20 5.25 -10.20
C ASP A 74 6.19 4.37 -10.94
N ASP A 75 5.69 3.46 -11.75
CA ASP A 75 6.50 2.59 -12.61
C ASP A 75 6.44 2.95 -14.09
N GLN A 76 5.60 3.91 -14.48
CA GLN A 76 5.39 4.35 -15.86
C GLN A 76 5.16 3.21 -16.86
N CYS A 77 4.72 2.04 -16.40
CA CYS A 77 4.66 0.79 -17.17
C CYS A 77 6.02 0.33 -17.74
N LYS A 78 7.12 0.69 -17.12
CA LYS A 78 8.48 0.30 -17.53
C LYS A 78 9.02 -0.77 -16.59
N PRO A 79 9.46 -1.94 -17.10
CA PRO A 79 9.93 -3.05 -16.27
C PRO A 79 11.04 -2.67 -15.28
N GLU A 80 12.00 -1.85 -15.69
CA GLU A 80 13.09 -1.39 -14.85
C GLU A 80 12.62 -0.49 -13.69
N LEU A 81 11.66 0.39 -13.96
CA LEU A 81 11.05 1.22 -12.91
C LEU A 81 10.16 0.39 -11.98
N SER A 82 9.53 -0.66 -12.50
CA SER A 82 8.70 -1.56 -11.70
C SER A 82 9.52 -2.34 -10.67
N THR A 83 10.74 -2.75 -11.03
CA THR A 83 11.67 -3.40 -10.10
C THR A 83 12.08 -2.44 -8.98
N ASN A 84 12.36 -1.16 -9.32
CA ASN A 84 12.69 -0.14 -8.34
C ASN A 84 11.50 0.16 -7.42
N ALA A 85 10.30 0.29 -7.99
CA ALA A 85 9.06 0.49 -7.23
C ALA A 85 8.79 -0.67 -6.26
N ALA A 86 8.95 -1.92 -6.72
CA ALA A 86 8.80 -3.09 -5.87
C ALA A 86 9.81 -3.09 -4.72
N THR A 87 11.09 -2.82 -4.99
CA THR A 87 12.14 -2.73 -3.97
C THR A 87 11.80 -1.68 -2.91
N LYS A 88 11.31 -0.51 -3.34
CA LYS A 88 10.93 0.56 -2.42
C LYS A 88 9.72 0.16 -1.56
N LEU A 89 8.68 -0.41 -2.16
CA LEU A 89 7.50 -0.89 -1.43
C LEU A 89 7.87 -1.93 -0.36
N LEU A 90 8.77 -2.86 -0.67
CA LEU A 90 9.28 -3.83 0.30
C LEU A 90 10.06 -3.16 1.43
N SER A 91 10.90 -2.16 1.11
CA SER A 91 11.61 -1.35 2.10
C SER A 91 10.66 -0.59 3.03
N ASP A 92 9.55 -0.09 2.49
CA ASP A 92 8.49 0.60 3.23
C ASP A 92 7.60 -0.37 4.05
N LYS A 93 7.87 -1.69 3.94
CA LYS A 93 7.17 -2.77 4.67
C LYS A 93 5.68 -2.82 4.38
N VAL A 94 5.30 -2.76 3.10
CA VAL A 94 3.91 -2.97 2.71
C VAL A 94 3.47 -4.40 3.02
N SER A 95 2.20 -4.56 3.42
CA SER A 95 1.62 -5.88 3.74
C SER A 95 1.07 -6.58 2.50
N VAL A 96 0.70 -5.81 1.47
CA VAL A 96 0.11 -6.30 0.22
C VAL A 96 0.33 -5.27 -0.88
N VAL A 97 0.34 -5.72 -2.12
CA VAL A 97 0.48 -4.86 -3.30
C VAL A 97 -0.76 -4.96 -4.19
N MET A 98 -1.34 -3.81 -4.54
CA MET A 98 -2.42 -3.66 -5.51
C MET A 98 -1.83 -3.08 -6.81
N GLY A 99 -1.38 -3.92 -7.69
CA GLY A 99 -0.66 -3.60 -8.94
C GLY A 99 0.19 -4.79 -9.37
N HIS A 100 1.06 -4.62 -10.33
CA HIS A 100 1.17 -3.48 -11.24
C HIS A 100 0.03 -3.45 -12.28
N ILE A 101 -0.15 -2.31 -12.95
CA ILE A 101 -1.18 -2.17 -13.99
C ILE A 101 -0.74 -2.86 -15.28
N CYS A 102 0.49 -2.69 -15.70
CA CYS A 102 1.03 -3.24 -16.94
C CYS A 102 1.62 -4.64 -16.75
N SER A 103 1.36 -5.53 -17.69
CA SER A 103 1.81 -6.94 -17.62
C SER A 103 3.33 -7.08 -17.57
N GLY A 104 4.07 -6.25 -18.32
CA GLY A 104 5.53 -6.21 -18.30
C GLY A 104 6.08 -5.78 -16.93
N SER A 105 5.46 -4.76 -16.33
CA SER A 105 5.75 -4.28 -14.98
C SER A 105 5.50 -5.36 -13.94
N THR A 106 4.33 -6.00 -14.01
CA THR A 106 3.98 -7.12 -13.13
C THR A 106 5.01 -8.23 -13.21
N LYS A 107 5.34 -8.68 -14.44
CA LYS A 107 6.32 -9.75 -14.66
C LYS A 107 7.69 -9.43 -14.07
N ALA A 108 8.14 -8.18 -14.18
CA ALA A 108 9.45 -7.76 -13.66
C ALA A 108 9.50 -7.69 -12.13
N ALA A 109 8.40 -7.29 -11.49
CA ALA A 109 8.33 -7.12 -10.04
C ALA A 109 8.03 -8.42 -9.27
N LEU A 110 7.34 -9.39 -9.89
CA LEU A 110 6.88 -10.60 -9.21
C LEU A 110 7.97 -11.43 -8.51
N PRO A 111 9.19 -11.61 -9.04
CA PRO A 111 10.24 -12.30 -8.30
C PRO A 111 10.50 -11.70 -6.92
N LEU A 112 10.55 -10.37 -6.81
CA LEU A 112 10.77 -9.67 -5.54
C LEU A 112 9.63 -9.90 -4.55
N TYR A 113 8.38 -9.86 -5.00
CA TYR A 113 7.22 -10.12 -4.15
C TYR A 113 7.12 -11.59 -3.72
N ASN A 114 7.44 -12.53 -4.63
CA ASN A 114 7.47 -13.96 -4.29
C ASN A 114 8.52 -14.26 -3.22
N ASP A 115 9.74 -13.73 -3.37
CA ASP A 115 10.84 -13.91 -2.42
C ASP A 115 10.52 -13.30 -1.05
N ALA A 116 9.83 -12.16 -1.04
CA ALA A 116 9.38 -11.49 0.18
C ALA A 116 8.08 -12.06 0.77
N HIS A 117 7.45 -13.04 0.12
CA HIS A 117 6.14 -13.59 0.49
C HIS A 117 5.02 -12.52 0.61
N ILE A 118 5.08 -11.50 -0.25
CA ILE A 118 4.08 -10.43 -0.32
C ILE A 118 3.08 -10.73 -1.43
N ILE A 119 1.80 -10.74 -1.08
CA ILE A 119 0.71 -10.90 -2.06
C ILE A 119 0.66 -9.68 -2.96
N ALA A 120 0.67 -9.93 -4.28
CA ALA A 120 0.43 -8.91 -5.30
C ALA A 120 -0.86 -9.25 -6.09
N MET A 121 -1.71 -8.26 -6.29
CA MET A 121 -2.95 -8.41 -7.04
C MET A 121 -3.05 -7.36 -8.14
N SER A 122 -3.06 -7.79 -9.41
CA SER A 122 -3.21 -6.88 -10.55
C SER A 122 -4.65 -6.78 -11.03
N PRO A 123 -5.15 -5.57 -11.31
CA PRO A 123 -6.47 -5.38 -11.92
C PRO A 123 -6.47 -5.58 -13.45
N SER A 124 -5.30 -5.67 -14.10
CA SER A 124 -5.22 -5.58 -15.57
C SER A 124 -4.14 -6.43 -16.23
N SER A 125 -3.30 -7.16 -15.49
CA SER A 125 -2.27 -8.02 -16.08
C SER A 125 -2.85 -9.34 -16.54
N THR A 126 -2.94 -9.56 -17.86
CA THR A 126 -3.68 -10.66 -18.49
C THR A 126 -2.86 -11.89 -18.93
N PRO A 127 -1.52 -11.84 -19.15
CA PRO A 127 -0.78 -12.99 -19.66
C PRO A 127 -1.01 -14.27 -18.85
N PRO A 128 -1.34 -15.41 -19.49
CA PRO A 128 -1.66 -16.65 -18.81
C PRO A 128 -0.53 -17.16 -17.92
N GLY A 129 0.73 -17.00 -18.36
CA GLY A 129 1.93 -17.45 -17.65
C GLY A 129 2.12 -16.80 -16.27
N LEU A 130 1.51 -15.64 -16.00
CA LEU A 130 1.64 -14.98 -14.69
C LEU A 130 0.98 -15.78 -13.56
N THR A 131 -0.06 -16.56 -13.86
CA THR A 131 -0.77 -17.42 -12.90
C THR A 131 -0.70 -18.91 -13.29
N ALA A 132 0.31 -19.31 -14.04
CA ALA A 132 0.55 -20.73 -14.30
C ALA A 132 0.86 -21.47 -12.98
N PRO A 133 0.42 -22.74 -12.84
CA PRO A 133 0.61 -23.49 -11.61
C PRO A 133 2.08 -23.48 -11.14
N GLY A 134 2.30 -23.09 -9.89
CA GLY A 134 3.62 -23.07 -9.25
C GLY A 134 4.58 -21.95 -9.66
N VAL A 135 4.18 -21.06 -10.59
CA VAL A 135 5.11 -20.01 -11.10
C VAL A 135 5.16 -18.80 -10.17
N ASN A 136 4.02 -18.25 -9.78
CA ASN A 136 3.95 -17.07 -8.92
C ASN A 136 2.89 -17.27 -7.82
N PRO A 137 3.22 -17.99 -6.74
CA PRO A 137 2.25 -18.36 -5.71
C PRO A 137 1.65 -17.18 -4.96
N MET A 138 2.32 -16.03 -4.96
CA MET A 138 1.86 -14.79 -4.30
C MET A 138 1.11 -13.85 -5.25
N PHE A 139 0.89 -14.24 -6.53
CA PHE A 139 0.23 -13.38 -7.51
C PHE A 139 -1.21 -13.78 -7.79
N PHE A 140 -2.08 -12.77 -7.75
CA PHE A 140 -3.49 -12.88 -8.08
C PHE A 140 -3.90 -11.79 -9.10
N ARG A 141 -5.02 -12.01 -9.76
CA ARG A 141 -5.62 -11.00 -10.67
C ARG A 141 -7.13 -10.95 -10.51
N THR A 142 -7.72 -9.80 -10.79
CA THR A 142 -9.18 -9.61 -10.82
C THR A 142 -9.73 -9.56 -12.24
N ILE A 143 -8.88 -9.73 -13.24
CA ILE A 143 -9.23 -9.77 -14.67
C ILE A 143 -9.03 -11.18 -15.23
N ALA A 144 -9.82 -11.55 -16.22
CA ALA A 144 -9.63 -12.80 -16.97
C ALA A 144 -8.28 -12.79 -17.72
N LYS A 145 -7.64 -13.94 -17.83
CA LYS A 145 -6.43 -14.09 -18.66
C LYS A 145 -6.75 -14.06 -20.14
N ASP A 146 -5.76 -13.79 -20.99
CA ASP A 146 -5.92 -13.66 -22.42
C ASP A 146 -6.63 -14.87 -23.05
N ASP A 147 -6.30 -16.10 -22.65
CA ASP A 147 -6.93 -17.33 -23.16
C ASP A 147 -8.44 -17.39 -22.89
N ASP A 148 -8.90 -16.79 -21.79
CA ASP A 148 -10.32 -16.76 -21.43
C ASP A 148 -11.06 -15.60 -22.09
N GLN A 149 -10.36 -14.51 -22.42
CA GLN A 149 -10.92 -13.35 -23.12
C GLN A 149 -11.09 -13.61 -24.63
N ALA A 150 -10.29 -14.54 -25.20
CA ALA A 150 -10.31 -14.86 -26.64
C ALA A 150 -11.40 -15.89 -27.02
N ARG A 151 -12.25 -16.32 -26.10
CA ARG A 151 -13.36 -17.26 -26.30
C ARG A 151 -14.69 -16.53 -26.39
#